data_47e842fc838c236ef1e6a0950e1cb02d
#
_entry.id   47e842fc838c236ef1e6a0950e1cb02d
#
_cell.length_a   1.000
_cell.length_b   1.000
_cell.length_c   1.000
_cell.angle_alpha   90.00
_cell.angle_beta   90.00
_cell.angle_gamma   90.00
#
_symmetry.space_group_name_H-M   'P 1'
#
loop_
_entity.id
_entity.type
_entity.pdbx_description
1 polymer ?
#
loop_
_entity_poly.entity_id
_entity_poly.type
_entity_poly.pdbx_seq_one_letter_code
_entity_poly.pdbx_strand_id
1 'polypeptide(L)'
;MDSFLREWRLDALNKAQYESAVFIGDKLLALTNDDHDAFWLAQVHFSTGNYTRAQAFLSKQDLISRNPSCQYLAAHCFIKQSRYDEALAVLGERNPTHLISNHTAKRKTQHGNARSATNVARALSRTQDRRDEPSSEETANRRFEAAMCYLRGICYAKQNAFDRAKECYKDAVRIDVQCFEAFQQLMKNSLMSPDEEWQFLETLDFDAITVPGDPSSSQEAAEFTRMLYTTRLSKYRNPDSFTTACETLSTHYNLSSNPDLMLARADLLYTQCRYKDALSITDSILQEDKYNFSIYPLHLACLFELKMKNVLFLIAHDLADNHPEEPCAWLAVGIYYFAIDKIAEARRYFSKASMMDPHFGPAWIGFAHTFAAEGEHDQAISAYSTAARLFMGTHLPQVFLGMQNHALNNMTLADEFLKTAYGLCKTDPLLLNEMGIVYYHQDRPQDAATLFLKALEVAEEIDAEPQAWLSARTNLAHAYRRAKRYNDALDQFDEVLRQGGKDAAIFAAKGLIYMEQGDKWDTAVEVLHQALAIHPQDPIATELLNKALEETAAILV
;
A
#
# COMPACT_ATOMS: atom_id res chain seq x y z
N MET A 1 28.57 -38.34 -21.62
CA MET A 1 28.13 -37.41 -22.69
C MET A 1 27.03 -36.50 -22.17
N ASP A 2 26.02 -37.04 -21.52
CA ASP A 2 24.85 -36.29 -21.02
C ASP A 2 25.21 -35.21 -19.99
N SER A 3 26.09 -35.55 -19.03
CA SER A 3 26.62 -34.56 -18.05
C SER A 3 27.31 -33.37 -18.75
N PHE A 4 28.19 -33.65 -19.71
CA PHE A 4 28.88 -32.63 -20.50
C PHE A 4 27.90 -31.73 -21.27
N LEU A 5 26.87 -32.29 -21.90
CA LEU A 5 25.88 -31.52 -22.64
C LEU A 5 24.99 -30.67 -21.69
N ARG A 6 24.67 -31.21 -20.50
CA ARG A 6 23.92 -30.45 -19.47
C ARG A 6 24.73 -29.29 -18.92
N GLU A 7 26.03 -29.47 -18.66
CA GLU A 7 26.93 -28.40 -18.23
C GLU A 7 27.06 -27.30 -19.32
N TRP A 8 27.29 -27.73 -20.58
CA TRP A 8 27.38 -26.78 -21.70
C TRP A 8 26.08 -26.01 -21.90
N ARG A 9 24.92 -26.66 -21.80
CA ARG A 9 23.61 -25.97 -21.84
C ARG A 9 23.47 -24.97 -20.71
N LEU A 10 23.83 -25.31 -19.48
CA LEU A 10 23.78 -24.43 -18.33
C LEU A 10 24.69 -23.20 -18.50
N ASP A 11 25.92 -23.42 -18.98
CA ASP A 11 26.85 -22.35 -19.28
C ASP A 11 26.31 -21.41 -20.36
N ALA A 12 25.72 -21.96 -21.44
CA ALA A 12 25.10 -21.17 -22.50
C ALA A 12 23.89 -20.36 -21.98
N LEU A 13 23.07 -20.93 -21.08
CA LEU A 13 21.97 -20.21 -20.47
C LEU A 13 22.43 -19.06 -19.56
N ASN A 14 23.46 -19.29 -18.75
CA ASN A 14 24.04 -18.26 -17.88
C ASN A 14 24.64 -17.09 -18.65
N LYS A 15 25.07 -17.32 -19.90
CA LYS A 15 25.60 -16.31 -20.82
C LYS A 15 24.54 -15.73 -21.74
N ALA A 16 23.25 -16.07 -21.57
CA ALA A 16 22.16 -15.71 -22.49
C ALA A 16 22.40 -16.10 -23.96
N GLN A 17 23.20 -17.15 -24.21
CA GLN A 17 23.48 -17.70 -25.54
C GLN A 17 22.37 -18.70 -25.93
N TYR A 18 21.16 -18.20 -26.14
CA TYR A 18 19.96 -19.04 -26.34
C TYR A 18 20.04 -19.93 -27.58
N GLU A 19 20.67 -19.50 -28.67
CA GLU A 19 20.84 -20.34 -29.87
C GLU A 19 21.69 -21.59 -29.56
N SER A 20 22.79 -21.42 -28.83
CA SER A 20 23.63 -22.52 -28.37
C SER A 20 22.86 -23.44 -27.41
N ALA A 21 22.09 -22.86 -26.48
CA ALA A 21 21.29 -23.63 -25.53
C ALA A 21 20.17 -24.45 -26.23
N VAL A 22 19.53 -23.91 -27.27
CA VAL A 22 18.56 -24.64 -28.12
C VAL A 22 19.25 -25.74 -28.89
N PHE A 23 20.39 -25.44 -29.54
CA PHE A 23 21.13 -26.43 -30.33
C PHE A 23 21.55 -27.66 -29.51
N ILE A 24 22.06 -27.41 -28.30
CA ILE A 24 22.52 -28.50 -27.41
C ILE A 24 21.32 -29.18 -26.77
N GLY A 25 20.32 -28.44 -26.30
CA GLY A 25 19.12 -28.99 -25.65
C GLY A 25 18.31 -29.90 -26.55
N ASP A 26 18.23 -29.62 -27.85
CA ASP A 26 17.57 -30.47 -28.83
C ASP A 26 18.30 -31.85 -28.97
N LYS A 27 19.65 -31.84 -29.05
CA LYS A 27 20.45 -33.08 -29.11
C LYS A 27 20.37 -33.87 -27.82
N LEU A 28 20.44 -33.18 -26.70
CA LEU A 28 20.33 -33.78 -25.38
C LEU A 28 18.99 -34.48 -25.20
N LEU A 29 17.89 -33.79 -25.53
CA LEU A 29 16.55 -34.37 -25.47
C LEU A 29 16.39 -35.59 -26.39
N ALA A 30 16.98 -35.55 -27.59
CA ALA A 30 16.95 -36.67 -28.51
C ALA A 30 17.75 -37.90 -27.99
N LEU A 31 18.80 -37.68 -27.20
CA LEU A 31 19.63 -38.73 -26.61
C LEU A 31 19.01 -39.32 -25.35
N THR A 32 18.48 -38.50 -24.47
CA THR A 32 18.01 -38.91 -23.13
C THR A 32 16.52 -39.24 -23.09
N ASN A 33 15.71 -38.56 -23.91
CA ASN A 33 14.25 -38.59 -23.85
C ASN A 33 13.73 -38.39 -22.41
N ASP A 34 14.43 -37.56 -21.62
CA ASP A 34 14.15 -37.27 -20.22
C ASP A 34 13.19 -36.07 -20.08
N ASP A 35 12.20 -36.18 -19.22
CA ASP A 35 11.21 -35.12 -18.91
C ASP A 35 11.89 -33.83 -18.46
N HIS A 36 12.97 -33.92 -17.70
CA HIS A 36 13.76 -32.80 -17.22
C HIS A 36 14.45 -32.03 -18.37
N ASP A 37 15.00 -32.77 -19.34
CA ASP A 37 15.64 -32.15 -20.49
C ASP A 37 14.60 -31.50 -21.45
N ALA A 38 13.39 -32.09 -21.55
CA ALA A 38 12.26 -31.47 -22.25
C ALA A 38 11.80 -30.16 -21.61
N PHE A 39 11.69 -30.14 -20.28
CA PHE A 39 11.38 -28.92 -19.53
C PHE A 39 12.41 -27.81 -19.79
N TRP A 40 13.70 -28.11 -19.69
CA TRP A 40 14.76 -27.13 -19.93
C TRP A 40 14.76 -26.59 -21.35
N LEU A 41 14.50 -27.42 -22.36
CA LEU A 41 14.40 -26.94 -23.74
C LEU A 41 13.17 -26.02 -23.92
N ALA A 42 12.04 -26.38 -23.32
CA ALA A 42 10.85 -25.52 -23.31
C ALA A 42 11.12 -24.19 -22.58
N GLN A 43 11.87 -24.21 -21.47
CA GLN A 43 12.28 -23.00 -20.74
C GLN A 43 13.14 -22.06 -21.58
N VAL A 44 14.08 -22.59 -22.36
CA VAL A 44 14.88 -21.77 -23.29
C VAL A 44 13.98 -21.09 -24.34
N HIS A 45 13.03 -21.83 -24.91
CA HIS A 45 12.07 -21.25 -25.84
C HIS A 45 11.15 -20.22 -25.18
N PHE A 46 10.76 -20.43 -23.93
CA PHE A 46 10.03 -19.43 -23.16
C PHE A 46 10.85 -18.15 -22.97
N SER A 47 12.12 -18.25 -22.59
CA SER A 47 13.04 -17.11 -22.38
C SER A 47 13.28 -16.31 -23.66
N THR A 48 13.20 -16.94 -24.83
CA THR A 48 13.29 -16.28 -26.15
C THR A 48 11.96 -15.72 -26.66
N GLY A 49 10.87 -15.81 -25.89
CA GLY A 49 9.54 -15.35 -26.32
C GLY A 49 8.79 -16.32 -27.25
N ASN A 50 9.35 -17.48 -27.57
CA ASN A 50 8.74 -18.49 -28.46
C ASN A 50 7.75 -19.40 -27.71
N TYR A 51 6.69 -18.79 -27.15
CA TYR A 51 5.74 -19.48 -26.25
C TYR A 51 5.01 -20.67 -26.88
N THR A 52 4.61 -20.55 -28.15
CA THR A 52 3.94 -21.63 -28.88
C THR A 52 4.84 -22.85 -29.08
N ARG A 53 6.13 -22.62 -29.34
CA ARG A 53 7.11 -23.69 -29.48
C ARG A 53 7.42 -24.35 -28.14
N ALA A 54 7.52 -23.58 -27.07
CA ALA A 54 7.65 -24.09 -25.70
C ALA A 54 6.48 -25.02 -25.35
N GLN A 55 5.25 -24.61 -25.63
CA GLN A 55 4.04 -25.42 -25.42
C GLN A 55 4.06 -26.73 -26.23
N ALA A 56 4.53 -26.70 -27.47
CA ALA A 56 4.61 -27.90 -28.31
C ALA A 56 5.54 -28.95 -27.73
N PHE A 57 6.64 -28.57 -27.09
CA PHE A 57 7.51 -29.50 -26.37
C PHE A 57 6.87 -30.05 -25.10
N LEU A 58 6.16 -29.22 -24.34
CA LEU A 58 5.49 -29.60 -23.10
C LEU A 58 4.27 -30.51 -23.33
N SER A 59 3.58 -30.34 -24.48
CA SER A 59 2.42 -31.17 -24.84
C SER A 59 2.79 -32.58 -25.31
N LYS A 60 4.06 -32.85 -25.57
CA LYS A 60 4.51 -34.22 -25.96
C LYS A 60 4.41 -35.14 -24.75
N GLN A 61 3.91 -36.35 -24.96
CA GLN A 61 3.91 -37.45 -23.97
C GLN A 61 3.20 -37.14 -22.64
N ASP A 62 2.20 -36.25 -22.64
CA ASP A 62 1.46 -35.84 -21.44
C ASP A 62 2.32 -35.29 -20.31
N LEU A 63 3.44 -34.64 -20.62
CA LEU A 63 4.34 -34.06 -19.65
C LEU A 63 3.64 -33.06 -18.69
N ILE A 64 2.66 -32.31 -19.20
CA ILE A 64 1.90 -31.32 -18.42
C ILE A 64 1.16 -31.98 -17.25
N SER A 65 0.62 -33.19 -17.43
CA SER A 65 -0.15 -33.88 -16.39
C SER A 65 0.74 -34.65 -15.40
N ARG A 66 1.97 -34.99 -15.78
CA ARG A 66 2.90 -35.82 -14.98
C ARG A 66 3.87 -35.00 -14.14
N ASN A 67 4.24 -33.81 -14.60
CA ASN A 67 5.29 -33.00 -13.98
C ASN A 67 4.81 -31.59 -13.64
N PRO A 68 4.78 -31.21 -12.35
CA PRO A 68 4.35 -29.87 -11.90
C PRO A 68 5.14 -28.72 -12.54
N SER A 69 6.44 -28.90 -12.80
CA SER A 69 7.26 -27.88 -13.45
C SER A 69 6.83 -27.63 -14.90
N CYS A 70 6.48 -28.70 -15.63
CA CYS A 70 5.96 -28.59 -17.00
C CYS A 70 4.56 -27.95 -17.03
N GLN A 71 3.71 -28.28 -16.08
CA GLN A 71 2.39 -27.68 -15.90
C GLN A 71 2.51 -26.17 -15.63
N TYR A 72 3.39 -25.77 -14.71
CA TYR A 72 3.70 -24.37 -14.40
C TYR A 72 4.15 -23.59 -15.64
N LEU A 73 5.13 -24.12 -16.39
CA LEU A 73 5.69 -23.47 -17.56
C LEU A 73 4.65 -23.34 -18.70
N ALA A 74 3.83 -24.38 -18.92
CA ALA A 74 2.76 -24.36 -19.91
C ALA A 74 1.72 -23.25 -19.60
N ALA A 75 1.27 -23.18 -18.36
CA ALA A 75 0.35 -22.12 -17.91
C ALA A 75 0.98 -20.73 -18.05
N HIS A 76 2.25 -20.58 -17.72
CA HIS A 76 2.96 -19.31 -17.86
C HIS A 76 3.07 -18.89 -19.35
N CYS A 77 3.27 -19.83 -20.28
CA CYS A 77 3.21 -19.56 -21.72
C CYS A 77 1.84 -19.00 -22.15
N PHE A 78 0.73 -19.57 -21.66
CA PHE A 78 -0.61 -19.07 -21.94
C PHE A 78 -0.83 -17.66 -21.38
N ILE A 79 -0.37 -17.40 -20.17
CA ILE A 79 -0.47 -16.06 -19.55
C ILE A 79 0.28 -15.01 -20.37
N LYS A 80 1.51 -15.31 -20.84
CA LYS A 80 2.28 -14.40 -21.71
C LYS A 80 1.61 -14.13 -23.06
N GLN A 81 0.73 -15.03 -23.53
CA GLN A 81 -0.09 -14.86 -24.72
C GLN A 81 -1.47 -14.23 -24.41
N SER A 82 -1.71 -13.80 -23.15
CA SER A 82 -3.00 -13.27 -22.68
C SER A 82 -4.19 -14.25 -22.80
N ARG A 83 -3.92 -15.55 -22.83
CA ARG A 83 -4.90 -16.65 -22.92
C ARG A 83 -5.20 -17.20 -21.51
N TYR A 84 -5.88 -16.37 -20.69
CA TYR A 84 -6.05 -16.66 -19.26
C TYR A 84 -6.96 -17.86 -18.96
N ASP A 85 -8.00 -18.07 -19.78
CA ASP A 85 -8.93 -19.21 -19.60
C ASP A 85 -8.24 -20.55 -19.82
N GLU A 86 -7.37 -20.62 -20.82
CA GLU A 86 -6.59 -21.83 -21.10
C GLU A 86 -5.50 -22.07 -20.06
N ALA A 87 -4.91 -20.99 -19.54
CA ALA A 87 -4.00 -21.07 -18.40
C ALA A 87 -4.70 -21.68 -17.18
N LEU A 88 -5.91 -21.21 -16.86
CA LEU A 88 -6.73 -21.76 -15.77
C LEU A 88 -7.15 -23.20 -16.03
N ALA A 89 -7.45 -23.60 -17.27
CA ALA A 89 -7.76 -24.99 -17.62
C ALA A 89 -6.57 -25.92 -17.33
N VAL A 90 -5.33 -25.46 -17.59
CA VAL A 90 -4.11 -26.22 -17.29
C VAL A 90 -3.84 -26.26 -15.80
N LEU A 91 -3.96 -25.13 -15.10
CA LEU A 91 -3.67 -25.01 -13.66
C LEU A 91 -4.72 -25.69 -12.77
N GLY A 92 -5.96 -25.82 -13.27
CA GLY A 92 -7.13 -26.16 -12.48
C GLY A 92 -7.67 -24.96 -11.68
N GLU A 93 -8.96 -25.02 -11.34
CA GLU A 93 -9.65 -23.89 -10.67
C GLU A 93 -9.42 -23.84 -9.16
N ARG A 94 -8.96 -24.92 -8.53
CA ARG A 94 -8.83 -25.03 -7.07
C ARG A 94 -7.38 -25.07 -6.62
N ASN A 95 -7.12 -24.38 -5.53
CA ASN A 95 -5.81 -24.45 -4.87
C ASN A 95 -5.65 -25.76 -4.07
N PRO A 96 -4.44 -26.27 -3.90
CA PRO A 96 -4.16 -27.50 -3.14
C PRO A 96 -4.24 -27.25 -1.62
N THR A 97 -5.46 -27.15 -1.08
CA THR A 97 -5.71 -26.85 0.34
C THR A 97 -5.12 -27.87 1.32
N HIS A 98 -4.86 -29.11 0.86
CA HIS A 98 -4.20 -30.15 1.66
C HIS A 98 -2.74 -29.80 2.04
N LEU A 99 -2.07 -28.96 1.24
CA LEU A 99 -0.72 -28.50 1.55
C LEU A 99 -0.70 -27.40 2.62
N ILE A 100 -1.83 -26.69 2.80
CA ILE A 100 -1.99 -25.61 3.79
C ILE A 100 -2.40 -26.17 5.16
N SER A 101 -3.29 -27.16 5.20
CA SER A 101 -3.94 -27.66 6.43
C SER A 101 -3.01 -28.44 7.36
N ASN A 102 -1.90 -28.98 6.87
CA ASN A 102 -0.98 -29.78 7.68
C ASN A 102 -0.16 -28.98 8.71
N HIS A 103 -0.06 -27.66 8.57
CA HIS A 103 0.72 -26.79 9.48
C HIS A 103 -0.09 -26.28 10.69
N THR A 104 -1.37 -26.03 10.53
CA THR A 104 -2.24 -25.58 11.63
C THR A 104 -2.55 -26.68 12.63
N ALA A 105 -2.54 -27.95 12.22
CA ALA A 105 -2.74 -29.08 13.11
C ALA A 105 -1.52 -29.33 14.03
N LYS A 106 -0.30 -29.10 13.55
CA LYS A 106 0.94 -29.27 14.35
C LYS A 106 1.07 -28.22 15.46
N ARG A 107 0.64 -26.97 15.24
CA ARG A 107 0.66 -25.90 16.28
C ARG A 107 -0.31 -26.15 17.44
N LYS A 108 -1.49 -26.70 17.19
CA LYS A 108 -2.47 -26.99 18.26
C LYS A 108 -2.03 -28.12 19.21
N THR A 109 -1.18 -29.03 18.76
CA THR A 109 -0.65 -30.14 19.59
C THR A 109 0.53 -29.75 20.48
N GLN A 110 1.28 -28.68 20.17
CA GLN A 110 2.40 -28.23 20.99
C GLN A 110 2.01 -27.36 22.19
N HIS A 111 0.85 -26.66 22.16
CA HIS A 111 0.39 -25.83 23.29
C HIS A 111 -0.56 -26.53 24.26
N GLY A 112 -0.91 -27.80 24.04
CA GLY A 112 -1.90 -28.54 24.82
C GLY A 112 -1.38 -29.45 25.92
N ASN A 113 -0.07 -29.74 26.05
CA ASN A 113 0.43 -30.74 26.98
C ASN A 113 1.63 -30.28 27.83
N ALA A 114 1.41 -29.33 28.71
CA ALA A 114 2.32 -29.04 29.81
C ALA A 114 1.57 -29.11 31.15
N ARG A 115 1.08 -30.31 31.49
CA ARG A 115 0.83 -30.71 32.90
C ARG A 115 0.48 -32.20 32.95
N SER A 116 1.31 -32.95 33.70
CA SER A 116 1.01 -34.28 34.26
C SER A 116 1.11 -35.49 33.34
N ALA A 117 2.27 -36.15 33.32
CA ALA A 117 2.37 -37.61 33.46
C ALA A 117 3.79 -38.01 33.83
N THR A 118 3.91 -38.49 35.04
CA THR A 118 5.08 -39.15 35.65
C THR A 118 5.51 -40.39 34.89
N ASN A 119 6.86 -40.54 34.74
CA ASN A 119 7.62 -41.77 34.64
C ASN A 119 6.85 -43.10 34.56
N VAL A 120 6.79 -43.72 33.39
CA VAL A 120 6.99 -45.16 33.10
C VAL A 120 6.77 -45.32 31.59
N ALA A 121 7.81 -45.29 30.79
CA ALA A 121 7.94 -45.85 29.42
C ALA A 121 9.22 -45.33 28.74
N ARG A 122 10.37 -45.53 29.42
CA ARG A 122 11.67 -45.05 28.91
C ARG A 122 12.50 -46.16 28.27
N ALA A 123 11.86 -47.11 27.59
CA ALA A 123 12.62 -48.24 27.05
C ALA A 123 12.19 -48.80 25.68
N LEU A 124 11.16 -48.29 24.96
CA LEU A 124 10.71 -48.91 23.72
C LEU A 124 10.38 -47.98 22.55
N SER A 125 10.89 -46.75 22.52
CA SER A 125 10.67 -45.85 21.36
C SER A 125 11.96 -45.17 20.85
N ARG A 126 13.07 -45.95 20.76
CA ARG A 126 14.33 -45.45 20.17
C ARG A 126 14.48 -45.71 18.67
N THR A 127 13.40 -46.05 17.97
CA THR A 127 13.46 -46.40 16.53
C THR A 127 12.42 -45.70 15.65
N GLN A 128 11.81 -44.59 16.09
CA GLN A 128 10.81 -43.92 15.24
C GLN A 128 10.78 -42.40 15.38
N ASP A 129 11.96 -41.76 15.44
CA ASP A 129 12.10 -40.31 15.29
C ASP A 129 13.25 -39.99 14.31
N ARG A 130 13.26 -40.65 13.18
CA ARG A 130 13.73 -40.02 11.96
C ARG A 130 12.54 -39.18 11.49
N ARG A 131 12.50 -37.88 11.81
CA ARG A 131 11.72 -36.89 11.08
C ARG A 131 12.14 -37.10 9.63
N ASP A 132 11.22 -37.57 8.80
CA ASP A 132 11.39 -37.60 7.35
C ASP A 132 11.60 -36.14 6.93
N GLU A 133 12.84 -35.71 6.74
CA GLU A 133 13.14 -34.49 6.00
C GLU A 133 12.53 -34.72 4.63
N PRO A 134 11.62 -33.81 4.17
CA PRO A 134 10.98 -33.96 2.87
C PRO A 134 12.09 -34.11 1.82
N SER A 135 11.95 -35.09 0.93
CA SER A 135 12.93 -35.28 -0.13
C SER A 135 13.13 -33.99 -0.91
N SER A 136 14.31 -33.73 -1.43
CA SER A 136 14.61 -32.53 -2.25
C SER A 136 13.58 -32.37 -3.38
N GLU A 137 13.06 -33.46 -3.90
CA GLU A 137 12.05 -33.50 -4.95
C GLU A 137 10.65 -33.07 -4.44
N GLU A 138 10.25 -33.51 -3.24
CA GLU A 138 8.98 -33.11 -2.61
C GLU A 138 8.99 -31.60 -2.29
N THR A 139 10.12 -31.08 -1.84
CA THR A 139 10.29 -29.64 -1.59
C THR A 139 10.21 -28.85 -2.89
N ALA A 140 10.83 -29.31 -3.97
CA ALA A 140 10.76 -28.68 -5.29
C ALA A 140 9.32 -28.69 -5.84
N ASN A 141 8.61 -29.81 -5.73
CA ASN A 141 7.22 -29.94 -6.16
C ASN A 141 6.30 -29.01 -5.37
N ARG A 142 6.49 -28.87 -4.05
CA ARG A 142 5.74 -27.92 -3.21
C ARG A 142 5.94 -26.48 -3.67
N ARG A 143 7.16 -26.08 -4.05
CA ARG A 143 7.45 -24.75 -4.59
C ARG A 143 6.75 -24.50 -5.93
N PHE A 144 6.67 -25.49 -6.81
CA PHE A 144 5.91 -25.38 -8.05
C PHE A 144 4.40 -25.26 -7.80
N GLU A 145 3.86 -25.98 -6.80
CA GLU A 145 2.44 -25.81 -6.42
C GLU A 145 2.14 -24.39 -5.91
N ALA A 146 3.03 -23.80 -5.10
CA ALA A 146 2.92 -22.40 -4.68
C ALA A 146 2.98 -21.45 -5.88
N ALA A 147 3.91 -21.66 -6.80
CA ALA A 147 4.05 -20.87 -8.01
C ALA A 147 2.82 -21.02 -8.94
N MET A 148 2.20 -22.19 -9.01
CA MET A 148 0.94 -22.39 -9.75
C MET A 148 -0.23 -21.64 -9.11
N CYS A 149 -0.31 -21.59 -7.77
CA CYS A 149 -1.29 -20.73 -7.09
C CYS A 149 -1.09 -19.24 -7.43
N TYR A 150 0.16 -18.79 -7.48
CA TYR A 150 0.48 -17.44 -7.92
C TYR A 150 0.01 -17.17 -9.36
N LEU A 151 0.25 -18.07 -10.30
CA LEU A 151 -0.22 -17.92 -11.68
C LEU A 151 -1.76 -17.91 -11.79
N ARG A 152 -2.49 -18.73 -11.00
CA ARG A 152 -3.96 -18.64 -10.89
C ARG A 152 -4.39 -17.24 -10.44
N GLY A 153 -3.71 -16.70 -9.42
CA GLY A 153 -3.94 -15.34 -8.94
C GLY A 153 -3.78 -14.29 -10.05
N ILE A 154 -2.72 -14.38 -10.87
CA ILE A 154 -2.53 -13.50 -12.03
C ILE A 154 -3.70 -13.62 -13.02
N CYS A 155 -4.11 -14.83 -13.36
CA CYS A 155 -5.22 -15.04 -14.29
C CYS A 155 -6.50 -14.39 -13.77
N TYR A 156 -6.86 -14.62 -12.49
CA TYR A 156 -8.05 -14.01 -11.88
C TYR A 156 -7.94 -12.49 -11.77
N ALA A 157 -6.78 -11.94 -11.46
CA ALA A 157 -6.57 -10.50 -11.42
C ALA A 157 -6.79 -9.86 -12.79
N LYS A 158 -6.28 -10.49 -13.87
CA LYS A 158 -6.50 -10.02 -15.25
C LYS A 158 -7.95 -10.16 -15.74
N GLN A 159 -8.73 -11.02 -15.10
CA GLN A 159 -10.18 -11.16 -15.32
C GLN A 159 -11.01 -10.28 -14.36
N ASN A 160 -10.39 -9.39 -13.59
CA ASN A 160 -11.03 -8.52 -12.57
C ASN A 160 -11.73 -9.30 -11.43
N ALA A 161 -11.36 -10.55 -11.18
CA ALA A 161 -11.85 -11.37 -10.08
C ALA A 161 -10.89 -11.26 -8.87
N PHE A 162 -10.80 -10.06 -8.28
CA PHE A 162 -9.79 -9.72 -7.27
C PHE A 162 -9.91 -10.54 -5.98
N ASP A 163 -11.12 -10.91 -5.55
CA ASP A 163 -11.31 -11.76 -4.36
C ASP A 163 -10.67 -13.14 -4.55
N ARG A 164 -10.87 -13.75 -5.72
CA ARG A 164 -10.23 -15.04 -6.06
C ARG A 164 -8.72 -14.89 -6.20
N ALA A 165 -8.26 -13.80 -6.81
CA ALA A 165 -6.83 -13.51 -6.94
C ALA A 165 -6.17 -13.38 -5.55
N LYS A 166 -6.79 -12.63 -4.63
CA LYS A 166 -6.35 -12.47 -3.23
C LYS A 166 -6.16 -13.82 -2.54
N GLU A 167 -7.17 -14.71 -2.60
CA GLU A 167 -7.07 -16.02 -1.98
C GLU A 167 -5.99 -16.90 -2.63
N CYS A 168 -5.85 -16.86 -3.96
CA CYS A 168 -4.78 -17.59 -4.63
C CYS A 168 -3.38 -17.11 -4.23
N TYR A 169 -3.18 -15.80 -4.10
CA TYR A 169 -1.90 -15.26 -3.62
C TYR A 169 -1.63 -15.59 -2.16
N LYS A 170 -2.65 -15.51 -1.28
CA LYS A 170 -2.52 -15.93 0.12
C LYS A 170 -2.13 -17.41 0.24
N ASP A 171 -2.77 -18.27 -0.54
CA ASP A 171 -2.48 -19.69 -0.52
C ASP A 171 -1.08 -20.00 -1.06
N ALA A 172 -0.62 -19.28 -2.09
CA ALA A 172 0.74 -19.41 -2.59
C ALA A 172 1.78 -19.14 -1.50
N VAL A 173 1.63 -18.02 -0.76
CA VAL A 173 2.56 -17.66 0.33
C VAL A 173 2.44 -18.61 1.53
N ARG A 174 1.24 -19.14 1.84
CA ARG A 174 1.05 -20.14 2.89
C ARG A 174 1.69 -21.49 2.55
N ILE A 175 1.68 -21.90 1.27
CA ILE A 175 2.32 -23.11 0.81
C ILE A 175 3.85 -22.94 0.85
N ASP A 176 4.35 -21.84 0.32
CA ASP A 176 5.78 -21.50 0.33
C ASP A 176 5.98 -20.03 0.66
N VAL A 177 6.50 -19.76 1.87
CA VAL A 177 6.79 -18.40 2.34
C VAL A 177 7.83 -17.69 1.46
N GLN A 178 8.66 -18.43 0.72
CA GLN A 178 9.64 -17.87 -0.21
C GLN A 178 9.02 -17.41 -1.56
N CYS A 179 7.71 -17.62 -1.78
CA CYS A 179 7.00 -17.11 -2.96
C CYS A 179 6.75 -15.60 -2.85
N PHE A 180 7.83 -14.81 -2.95
CA PHE A 180 7.80 -13.35 -2.79
C PHE A 180 6.91 -12.67 -3.82
N GLU A 181 6.85 -13.16 -5.05
CA GLU A 181 6.03 -12.61 -6.12
C GLU A 181 4.53 -12.56 -5.75
N ALA A 182 4.03 -13.61 -5.09
CA ALA A 182 2.65 -13.65 -4.62
C ALA A 182 2.42 -12.65 -3.48
N PHE A 183 3.35 -12.56 -2.53
CA PHE A 183 3.32 -11.58 -1.46
C PHE A 183 3.36 -10.15 -2.00
N GLN A 184 4.24 -9.87 -2.96
CA GLN A 184 4.35 -8.57 -3.60
C GLN A 184 3.06 -8.16 -4.32
N GLN A 185 2.36 -9.11 -4.98
CA GLN A 185 1.07 -8.80 -5.62
C GLN A 185 -0.02 -8.43 -4.60
N LEU A 186 -0.04 -9.07 -3.42
CA LEU A 186 -0.96 -8.69 -2.35
C LEU A 186 -0.73 -7.25 -1.87
N MET A 187 0.53 -6.87 -1.70
CA MET A 187 0.92 -5.53 -1.23
C MET A 187 0.75 -4.46 -2.32
N LYS A 188 1.32 -4.69 -3.51
CA LYS A 188 1.29 -3.73 -4.63
C LYS A 188 -0.13 -3.36 -5.05
N ASN A 189 -1.04 -4.33 -5.06
CA ASN A 189 -2.44 -4.11 -5.46
C ASN A 189 -3.34 -3.77 -4.26
N SER A 190 -2.80 -3.60 -3.05
CA SER A 190 -3.55 -3.29 -1.82
C SER A 190 -4.80 -4.19 -1.69
N LEU A 191 -4.63 -5.50 -1.81
CA LEU A 191 -5.73 -6.46 -1.77
C LEU A 191 -6.19 -6.80 -0.34
N MET A 192 -5.43 -6.40 0.67
CA MET A 192 -5.71 -6.63 2.09
C MET A 192 -5.78 -5.31 2.84
N SER A 193 -6.62 -5.25 3.88
CA SER A 193 -6.60 -4.12 4.81
C SER A 193 -5.35 -4.17 5.70
N PRO A 194 -4.94 -3.03 6.32
CA PRO A 194 -3.77 -3.01 7.22
C PRO A 194 -3.85 -4.05 8.35
N ASP A 195 -5.04 -4.28 8.92
CA ASP A 195 -5.25 -5.32 9.95
C ASP A 195 -5.12 -6.73 9.38
N GLU A 196 -5.65 -6.97 8.17
CA GLU A 196 -5.53 -8.26 7.49
C GLU A 196 -4.08 -8.58 7.10
N GLU A 197 -3.29 -7.59 6.68
CA GLU A 197 -1.87 -7.75 6.33
C GLU A 197 -1.07 -8.28 7.53
N TRP A 198 -1.24 -7.65 8.69
CA TRP A 198 -0.57 -8.06 9.92
C TRP A 198 -1.02 -9.44 10.41
N GLN A 199 -2.33 -9.70 10.41
CA GLN A 199 -2.86 -11.03 10.74
C GLN A 199 -2.34 -12.10 9.79
N PHE A 200 -2.25 -11.79 8.50
CA PHE A 200 -1.72 -12.72 7.51
C PHE A 200 -0.24 -13.02 7.77
N LEU A 201 0.59 -12.01 8.03
CA LEU A 201 1.99 -12.19 8.37
C LEU A 201 2.18 -13.12 9.59
N GLU A 202 1.34 -12.97 10.62
CA GLU A 202 1.38 -13.81 11.82
C GLU A 202 0.99 -15.28 11.55
N THR A 203 0.19 -15.53 10.52
CA THR A 203 -0.21 -16.89 10.14
C THR A 203 0.84 -17.64 9.32
N LEU A 204 1.84 -16.94 8.78
CA LEU A 204 2.87 -17.54 7.94
C LEU A 204 3.86 -18.39 8.76
N ASP A 205 4.26 -19.50 8.16
CA ASP A 205 5.20 -20.45 8.76
C ASP A 205 6.64 -20.20 8.27
N PHE A 206 7.29 -19.20 8.85
CA PHE A 206 8.69 -18.87 8.53
C PHE A 206 9.66 -19.96 8.99
N ASP A 207 9.28 -20.77 9.99
CA ASP A 207 10.11 -21.87 10.50
C ASP A 207 10.26 -23.02 9.47
N ALA A 208 9.44 -23.00 8.41
CA ALA A 208 9.60 -23.90 7.27
C ALA A 208 10.84 -23.61 6.40
N ILE A 209 11.47 -22.44 6.58
CA ILE A 209 12.71 -22.08 5.88
C ILE A 209 13.86 -22.89 6.49
N THR A 210 14.48 -23.75 5.66
CA THR A 210 15.60 -24.59 6.07
C THR A 210 16.86 -24.21 5.31
N VAL A 211 17.95 -23.96 6.06
CA VAL A 211 19.28 -23.75 5.49
C VAL A 211 20.07 -25.04 5.67
N PRO A 212 20.64 -25.61 4.60
CA PRO A 212 21.42 -26.84 4.73
C PRO A 212 22.62 -26.68 5.66
N GLY A 213 22.70 -27.52 6.70
CA GLY A 213 23.89 -27.69 7.55
C GLY A 213 23.84 -27.05 8.93
N ASP A 214 22.96 -26.07 9.20
CA ASP A 214 22.92 -25.43 10.53
C ASP A 214 21.51 -24.99 10.94
N PRO A 215 20.96 -25.52 12.05
CA PRO A 215 19.65 -25.12 12.56
C PRO A 215 19.59 -23.66 13.04
N SER A 216 20.69 -23.09 13.53
CA SER A 216 20.72 -21.69 13.98
C SER A 216 20.62 -20.73 12.81
N SER A 217 21.26 -21.05 11.69
CA SER A 217 21.14 -20.29 10.44
C SER A 217 19.72 -20.37 9.84
N SER A 218 18.99 -21.45 10.05
CA SER A 218 17.60 -21.57 9.63
C SER A 218 16.68 -20.63 10.40
N GLN A 219 16.87 -20.50 11.71
CA GLN A 219 16.10 -19.57 12.54
C GLN A 219 16.42 -18.12 12.19
N GLU A 220 17.70 -17.80 11.99
CA GLU A 220 18.12 -16.46 11.57
C GLU A 220 17.53 -16.09 10.20
N ALA A 221 17.53 -17.02 9.23
CA ALA A 221 16.92 -16.83 7.92
C ALA A 221 15.40 -16.62 8.01
N ALA A 222 14.72 -17.32 8.92
CA ALA A 222 13.29 -17.16 9.17
C ALA A 222 12.96 -15.76 9.75
N GLU A 223 13.71 -15.31 10.75
CA GLU A 223 13.56 -13.99 11.36
C GLU A 223 13.90 -12.87 10.35
N PHE A 224 14.97 -13.03 9.60
CA PHE A 224 15.37 -12.10 8.54
C PHE A 224 14.25 -11.94 7.48
N THR A 225 13.73 -13.06 6.97
CA THR A 225 12.65 -13.03 5.97
C THR A 225 11.38 -12.38 6.55
N ARG A 226 11.04 -12.67 7.80
CA ARG A 226 9.90 -12.06 8.48
C ARG A 226 10.07 -10.53 8.58
N MET A 227 11.25 -10.04 8.95
CA MET A 227 11.54 -8.61 8.99
C MET A 227 11.45 -7.96 7.61
N LEU A 228 11.97 -8.60 6.55
CA LEU A 228 11.84 -8.11 5.18
C LEU A 228 10.36 -7.98 4.77
N TYR A 229 9.52 -8.96 5.10
CA TYR A 229 8.08 -8.88 4.81
C TYR A 229 7.40 -7.77 5.61
N THR A 230 7.79 -7.59 6.88
CA THR A 230 7.27 -6.50 7.72
C THR A 230 7.51 -5.13 7.09
N THR A 231 8.65 -4.91 6.42
CA THR A 231 8.94 -3.63 5.77
C THR A 231 8.02 -3.29 4.60
N ARG A 232 7.33 -4.29 4.04
CA ARG A 232 6.41 -4.13 2.91
C ARG A 232 4.95 -3.90 3.33
N LEU A 233 4.61 -4.11 4.60
CA LEU A 233 3.25 -3.93 5.11
C LEU A 233 2.85 -2.45 5.15
N SER A 234 1.55 -2.21 5.24
CA SER A 234 0.98 -0.88 5.42
C SER A 234 1.51 -0.20 6.69
N LYS A 235 1.83 1.09 6.61
CA LYS A 235 2.38 1.90 7.70
C LYS A 235 1.31 2.41 8.67
N TYR A 236 0.03 2.24 8.34
CA TYR A 236 -1.10 2.65 9.19
C TYR A 236 -1.32 1.75 10.42
N ARG A 237 -0.64 0.59 10.48
CA ARG A 237 -0.76 -0.35 11.60
C ARG A 237 0.62 -0.73 12.12
N ASN A 238 0.75 -0.79 13.47
CA ASN A 238 1.97 -1.19 14.17
C ASN A 238 3.27 -0.48 13.68
N PRO A 239 3.33 0.86 13.65
CA PRO A 239 4.51 1.57 13.17
C PRO A 239 5.77 1.25 13.99
N ASP A 240 5.64 0.96 15.31
CA ASP A 240 6.75 0.57 16.17
C ASP A 240 7.41 -0.75 15.76
N SER A 241 6.58 -1.76 15.42
CA SER A 241 7.10 -3.05 14.94
C SER A 241 7.82 -2.89 13.60
N PHE A 242 7.30 -2.03 12.73
CA PHE A 242 7.96 -1.67 11.46
C PHE A 242 9.31 -0.98 11.72
N THR A 243 9.34 0.02 12.61
CA THR A 243 10.55 0.78 12.95
C THR A 243 11.62 -0.14 13.52
N THR A 244 11.26 -1.01 14.47
CA THR A 244 12.16 -2.01 15.05
C THR A 244 12.72 -2.96 14.00
N ALA A 245 11.91 -3.44 13.06
CA ALA A 245 12.37 -4.29 11.95
C ALA A 245 13.37 -3.54 11.05
N CYS A 246 13.08 -2.29 10.69
CA CYS A 246 13.96 -1.44 9.88
C CYS A 246 15.30 -1.16 10.58
N GLU A 247 15.28 -0.88 11.88
CA GLU A 247 16.49 -0.64 12.69
C GLU A 247 17.36 -1.90 12.77
N THR A 248 16.75 -3.05 13.02
CA THR A 248 17.46 -4.34 13.06
C THR A 248 18.08 -4.68 11.70
N LEU A 249 17.33 -4.51 10.61
CA LEU A 249 17.87 -4.73 9.26
C LEU A 249 19.00 -3.76 8.92
N SER A 250 18.90 -2.52 9.36
CA SER A 250 19.92 -1.50 9.10
C SER A 250 21.22 -1.73 9.90
N THR A 251 21.10 -2.12 11.18
CA THR A 251 22.24 -2.23 12.11
C THR A 251 22.87 -3.62 12.09
N HIS A 252 22.06 -4.68 12.23
CA HIS A 252 22.56 -6.05 12.33
C HIS A 252 22.96 -6.61 10.96
N TYR A 253 22.15 -6.34 9.91
CA TYR A 253 22.37 -6.87 8.55
C TYR A 253 23.05 -5.86 7.61
N ASN A 254 23.40 -4.66 8.09
CA ASN A 254 24.05 -3.60 7.29
C ASN A 254 23.27 -3.19 6.02
N LEU A 255 21.95 -3.21 6.06
CA LEU A 255 21.08 -2.84 4.94
C LEU A 255 20.64 -1.37 4.96
N SER A 256 21.34 -0.50 5.70
CA SER A 256 20.99 0.92 5.85
C SER A 256 20.88 1.69 4.52
N SER A 257 21.69 1.34 3.53
CA SER A 257 21.71 1.94 2.19
C SER A 257 20.89 1.15 1.15
N ASN A 258 20.15 0.11 1.57
CA ASN A 258 19.33 -0.65 0.62
C ASN A 258 18.14 0.19 0.14
N PRO A 259 17.94 0.38 -1.19
CA PRO A 259 16.88 1.23 -1.74
C PRO A 259 15.47 0.85 -1.28
N ASP A 260 15.17 -0.45 -1.16
CA ASP A 260 13.88 -0.93 -0.70
C ASP A 260 13.58 -0.56 0.74
N LEU A 261 14.57 -0.69 1.62
CA LEU A 261 14.44 -0.34 3.02
C LEU A 261 14.35 1.19 3.21
N MET A 262 15.12 1.94 2.45
CA MET A 262 15.05 3.40 2.42
C MET A 262 13.68 3.87 1.92
N LEU A 263 13.15 3.27 0.85
CA LEU A 263 11.81 3.58 0.34
C LEU A 263 10.73 3.28 1.38
N ALA A 264 10.80 2.15 2.08
CA ALA A 264 9.86 1.81 3.14
C ALA A 264 9.88 2.82 4.31
N ARG A 265 11.06 3.35 4.66
CA ARG A 265 11.21 4.42 5.66
C ARG A 265 10.66 5.75 5.15
N ALA A 266 10.90 6.10 3.88
CA ALA A 266 10.34 7.30 3.27
C ALA A 266 8.80 7.25 3.21
N ASP A 267 8.22 6.08 2.95
CA ASP A 267 6.79 5.84 2.98
C ASP A 267 6.18 6.07 4.38
N LEU A 268 6.85 5.58 5.45
CA LEU A 268 6.44 5.89 6.83
C LEU A 268 6.48 7.41 7.10
N LEU A 269 7.56 8.08 6.73
CA LEU A 269 7.68 9.53 6.93
C LEU A 269 6.62 10.31 6.15
N TYR A 270 6.23 9.82 4.97
CA TYR A 270 5.14 10.40 4.20
C TYR A 270 3.79 10.26 4.92
N THR A 271 3.49 9.08 5.50
CA THR A 271 2.26 8.89 6.30
C THR A 271 2.23 9.77 7.56
N GLN A 272 3.41 10.14 8.09
CA GLN A 272 3.59 11.09 9.19
C GLN A 272 3.57 12.57 8.73
N CYS A 273 3.27 12.86 7.47
CA CYS A 273 3.32 14.19 6.86
C CYS A 273 4.71 14.88 6.93
N ARG A 274 5.78 14.14 7.19
CA ARG A 274 7.18 14.62 7.21
C ARG A 274 7.76 14.61 5.81
N TYR A 275 7.17 15.38 4.92
CA TYR A 275 7.47 15.35 3.48
C TYR A 275 8.91 15.76 3.13
N LYS A 276 9.55 16.65 3.92
CA LYS A 276 10.94 17.07 3.69
C LYS A 276 11.92 15.94 3.94
N ASP A 277 11.71 15.18 5.03
CA ASP A 277 12.56 14.06 5.40
C ASP A 277 12.38 12.91 4.40
N ALA A 278 11.13 12.61 4.03
CA ALA A 278 10.81 11.64 2.99
C ALA A 278 11.46 12.00 1.65
N LEU A 279 11.40 13.29 1.25
CA LEU A 279 12.03 13.76 0.03
C LEU A 279 13.55 13.57 0.04
N SER A 280 14.22 13.89 1.16
CA SER A 280 15.67 13.74 1.27
C SER A 280 16.12 12.29 1.06
N ILE A 281 15.34 11.32 1.56
CA ILE A 281 15.62 9.89 1.37
C ILE A 281 15.38 9.48 -0.09
N THR A 282 14.25 9.87 -0.68
CA THR A 282 13.96 9.52 -2.08
C THR A 282 14.94 10.18 -3.05
N ASP A 283 15.39 11.41 -2.76
CA ASP A 283 16.45 12.08 -3.55
C ASP A 283 17.76 11.27 -3.50
N SER A 284 18.18 10.80 -2.32
CA SER A 284 19.41 10.03 -2.20
C SER A 284 19.35 8.72 -2.98
N ILE A 285 18.21 8.02 -3.00
CA ILE A 285 18.05 6.80 -3.80
C ILE A 285 18.12 7.12 -5.30
N LEU A 286 17.45 8.18 -5.76
CA LEU A 286 17.44 8.55 -7.18
C LEU A 286 18.78 9.11 -7.67
N GLN A 287 19.64 9.61 -6.78
CA GLN A 287 21.02 9.98 -7.12
C GLN A 287 21.90 8.75 -7.41
N GLU A 288 21.65 7.63 -6.75
CA GLU A 288 22.37 6.37 -6.97
C GLU A 288 21.79 5.60 -8.17
N ASP A 289 20.46 5.51 -8.27
CA ASP A 289 19.75 4.80 -9.33
C ASP A 289 18.53 5.56 -9.84
N LYS A 290 18.70 6.28 -10.95
CA LYS A 290 17.63 7.04 -11.61
C LYS A 290 16.59 6.14 -12.31
N TYR A 291 16.92 4.87 -12.55
CA TYR A 291 16.06 3.94 -13.28
C TYR A 291 15.18 3.10 -12.37
N ASN A 292 15.21 3.36 -11.07
CA ASN A 292 14.28 2.75 -10.13
C ASN A 292 12.92 3.47 -10.14
N PHE A 293 12.09 3.12 -11.11
CA PHE A 293 10.79 3.79 -11.33
C PHE A 293 9.79 3.58 -10.20
N SER A 294 10.02 2.61 -9.30
CA SER A 294 9.14 2.37 -8.14
C SER A 294 9.16 3.50 -7.10
N ILE A 295 10.19 4.34 -7.11
CA ILE A 295 10.40 5.43 -6.14
C ILE A 295 9.65 6.70 -6.56
N TYR A 296 9.50 6.93 -7.86
CA TYR A 296 8.92 8.17 -8.38
C TYR A 296 7.53 8.51 -7.85
N PRO A 297 6.58 7.57 -7.67
CA PRO A 297 5.27 7.94 -7.14
C PRO A 297 5.33 8.65 -5.79
N LEU A 298 6.14 8.13 -4.86
CA LEU A 298 6.32 8.74 -3.53
C LEU A 298 7.12 10.04 -3.62
N HIS A 299 8.19 10.05 -4.40
CA HIS A 299 9.02 11.24 -4.62
C HIS A 299 8.21 12.41 -5.19
N LEU A 300 7.41 12.16 -6.24
CA LEU A 300 6.54 13.16 -6.85
C LEU A 300 5.44 13.66 -5.89
N ALA A 301 4.89 12.78 -5.06
CA ALA A 301 3.93 13.16 -4.04
C ALA A 301 4.57 14.11 -3.00
N CYS A 302 5.78 13.83 -2.53
CA CYS A 302 6.52 14.73 -1.64
C CYS A 302 6.78 16.10 -2.28
N LEU A 303 7.20 16.14 -3.53
CA LEU A 303 7.42 17.40 -4.27
C LEU A 303 6.13 18.21 -4.45
N PHE A 304 5.01 17.54 -4.66
CA PHE A 304 3.69 18.17 -4.77
C PHE A 304 3.28 18.83 -3.44
N GLU A 305 3.36 18.09 -2.33
CA GLU A 305 3.03 18.61 -1.00
C GLU A 305 3.92 19.80 -0.59
N LEU A 306 5.20 19.74 -0.93
CA LEU A 306 6.15 20.84 -0.71
C LEU A 306 6.03 21.98 -1.72
N LYS A 307 5.09 21.91 -2.68
CA LYS A 307 4.84 22.90 -3.73
C LYS A 307 6.06 23.24 -4.60
N MET A 308 6.95 22.28 -4.82
CA MET A 308 8.21 22.46 -5.57
C MET A 308 7.97 22.33 -7.09
N LYS A 309 7.17 23.24 -7.65
CA LYS A 309 6.72 23.21 -9.07
C LYS A 309 7.85 23.17 -10.08
N ASN A 310 8.97 23.84 -9.83
CA ASN A 310 10.09 23.90 -10.75
C ASN A 310 10.82 22.53 -10.86
N VAL A 311 10.96 21.84 -9.73
CA VAL A 311 11.58 20.50 -9.69
C VAL A 311 10.65 19.48 -10.35
N LEU A 312 9.35 19.56 -10.07
CA LEU A 312 8.34 18.73 -10.73
C LEU A 312 8.38 18.89 -12.25
N PHE A 313 8.55 20.13 -12.76
CA PHE A 313 8.69 20.36 -14.19
C PHE A 313 9.90 19.64 -14.79
N LEU A 314 11.08 19.77 -14.17
CA LEU A 314 12.31 19.17 -14.66
C LEU A 314 12.21 17.64 -14.68
N ILE A 315 11.71 17.04 -13.62
CA ILE A 315 11.56 15.58 -13.53
C ILE A 315 10.51 15.08 -14.53
N ALA A 316 9.37 15.77 -14.65
CA ALA A 316 8.32 15.40 -15.59
C ALA A 316 8.81 15.45 -17.04
N HIS A 317 9.63 16.44 -17.38
CA HIS A 317 10.21 16.59 -18.71
C HIS A 317 11.25 15.51 -19.00
N ASP A 318 12.17 15.27 -18.07
CA ASP A 318 13.19 14.22 -18.19
C ASP A 318 12.57 12.82 -18.36
N LEU A 319 11.58 12.48 -17.53
CA LEU A 319 10.91 11.18 -17.61
C LEU A 319 10.08 11.03 -18.90
N ALA A 320 9.37 12.08 -19.33
CA ALA A 320 8.54 12.01 -20.54
C ALA A 320 9.37 11.88 -21.83
N ASP A 321 10.56 12.49 -21.87
CA ASP A 321 11.44 12.44 -23.02
C ASP A 321 12.25 11.14 -23.10
N ASN A 322 12.74 10.65 -21.96
CA ASN A 322 13.65 9.51 -21.94
C ASN A 322 12.93 8.16 -21.70
N HIS A 323 11.79 8.16 -20.98
CA HIS A 323 11.08 6.95 -20.56
C HIS A 323 9.57 7.05 -20.77
N PRO A 324 9.09 7.36 -22.00
CA PRO A 324 7.67 7.52 -22.29
C PRO A 324 6.88 6.21 -22.17
N GLU A 325 7.55 5.06 -22.08
CA GLU A 325 6.99 3.72 -21.89
C GLU A 325 6.59 3.44 -20.44
N GLU A 326 7.09 4.25 -19.47
CA GLU A 326 6.82 4.06 -18.07
C GLU A 326 5.58 4.84 -17.62
N PRO A 327 4.59 4.22 -16.91
CA PRO A 327 3.42 4.92 -16.40
C PRO A 327 3.76 6.09 -15.47
N CYS A 328 4.84 5.97 -14.69
CA CYS A 328 5.27 7.03 -13.77
C CYS A 328 5.72 8.31 -14.48
N ALA A 329 6.17 8.25 -15.75
CA ALA A 329 6.49 9.43 -16.53
C ALA A 329 5.22 10.30 -16.76
N TRP A 330 4.13 9.68 -17.13
CA TRP A 330 2.87 10.40 -17.36
C TRP A 330 2.18 10.79 -16.05
N LEU A 331 2.40 10.04 -14.96
CA LEU A 331 2.03 10.48 -13.61
C LEU A 331 2.76 11.79 -13.26
N ALA A 332 4.08 11.88 -13.49
CA ALA A 332 4.86 13.07 -13.19
C ALA A 332 4.36 14.30 -13.97
N VAL A 333 4.08 14.14 -15.26
CA VAL A 333 3.50 15.20 -16.10
C VAL A 333 2.12 15.61 -15.58
N GLY A 334 1.27 14.64 -15.21
CA GLY A 334 -0.05 14.90 -14.65
C GLY A 334 0.02 15.69 -13.33
N ILE A 335 0.90 15.30 -12.40
CA ILE A 335 1.12 16.01 -11.12
C ILE A 335 1.65 17.42 -11.36
N TYR A 336 2.57 17.63 -12.29
CA TYR A 336 3.06 18.96 -12.64
C TYR A 336 1.92 19.88 -13.12
N TYR A 337 1.12 19.41 -14.10
CA TYR A 337 0.00 20.22 -14.60
C TYR A 337 -1.06 20.46 -13.51
N PHE A 338 -1.31 19.51 -12.63
CA PHE A 338 -2.18 19.69 -11.49
C PHE A 338 -1.63 20.74 -10.51
N ALA A 339 -0.32 20.74 -10.25
CA ALA A 339 0.33 21.71 -9.36
C ALA A 339 0.28 23.15 -9.89
N ILE A 340 0.20 23.35 -11.21
CA ILE A 340 0.07 24.69 -11.83
C ILE A 340 -1.37 25.05 -12.20
N ASP A 341 -2.35 24.29 -11.67
CA ASP A 341 -3.79 24.52 -11.84
C ASP A 341 -4.30 24.38 -13.30
N LYS A 342 -3.61 23.59 -14.12
CA LYS A 342 -4.06 23.22 -15.46
C LYS A 342 -4.73 21.86 -15.43
N ILE A 343 -5.94 21.83 -14.89
CA ILE A 343 -6.63 20.60 -14.51
C ILE A 343 -6.97 19.72 -15.74
N ALA A 344 -7.38 20.33 -16.85
CA ALA A 344 -7.73 19.58 -18.07
C ALA A 344 -6.53 18.83 -18.65
N GLU A 345 -5.36 19.42 -18.69
CA GLU A 345 -4.12 18.77 -19.11
C GLU A 345 -3.71 17.67 -18.11
N ALA A 346 -3.76 17.97 -16.81
CA ALA A 346 -3.49 16.98 -15.77
C ALA A 346 -4.35 15.72 -15.94
N ARG A 347 -5.66 15.89 -16.17
CA ARG A 347 -6.61 14.81 -16.42
C ARG A 347 -6.21 13.94 -17.59
N ARG A 348 -5.80 14.54 -18.69
CA ARG A 348 -5.36 13.83 -19.89
C ARG A 348 -4.16 12.93 -19.61
N TYR A 349 -3.17 13.41 -18.84
CA TYR A 349 -1.97 12.64 -18.56
C TYR A 349 -2.18 11.56 -17.49
N PHE A 350 -3.00 11.81 -16.47
CA PHE A 350 -3.40 10.77 -15.53
C PHE A 350 -4.20 9.65 -16.21
N SER A 351 -5.10 10.01 -17.12
CA SER A 351 -5.80 9.02 -17.96
C SER A 351 -4.83 8.19 -18.80
N LYS A 352 -3.81 8.82 -19.39
CA LYS A 352 -2.79 8.11 -20.16
C LYS A 352 -2.01 7.12 -19.29
N ALA A 353 -1.58 7.52 -18.09
CA ALA A 353 -0.89 6.65 -17.15
C ALA A 353 -1.76 5.46 -16.71
N SER A 354 -3.04 5.67 -16.41
CA SER A 354 -3.98 4.59 -16.03
C SER A 354 -4.32 3.64 -17.18
N MET A 355 -4.28 4.10 -18.44
CA MET A 355 -4.45 3.23 -19.61
C MET A 355 -3.22 2.37 -19.88
N MET A 356 -2.01 2.86 -19.55
CA MET A 356 -0.77 2.08 -19.69
C MET A 356 -0.68 0.96 -18.64
N ASP A 357 -0.97 1.28 -17.38
CA ASP A 357 -1.09 0.28 -16.31
C ASP A 357 -2.41 0.47 -15.56
N PRO A 358 -3.42 -0.36 -15.82
CA PRO A 358 -4.72 -0.29 -15.13
C PRO A 358 -4.64 -0.53 -13.62
N HIS A 359 -3.55 -1.11 -13.11
CA HIS A 359 -3.34 -1.35 -11.69
C HIS A 359 -2.43 -0.30 -11.02
N PHE A 360 -2.14 0.79 -11.73
CA PHE A 360 -1.33 1.88 -11.18
C PHE A 360 -2.19 2.85 -10.37
N GLY A 361 -2.32 2.58 -9.07
CA GLY A 361 -3.19 3.30 -8.12
C GLY A 361 -3.03 4.82 -8.14
N PRO A 362 -1.80 5.37 -8.06
CA PRO A 362 -1.60 6.82 -8.06
C PRO A 362 -2.21 7.54 -9.26
N ALA A 363 -2.21 6.92 -10.46
CA ALA A 363 -2.83 7.51 -11.65
C ALA A 363 -4.36 7.61 -11.54
N TRP A 364 -5.01 6.58 -11.00
CA TRP A 364 -6.46 6.59 -10.78
C TRP A 364 -6.89 7.63 -9.74
N ILE A 365 -6.14 7.74 -8.64
CA ILE A 365 -6.39 8.76 -7.62
C ILE A 365 -6.17 10.16 -8.19
N GLY A 366 -5.05 10.40 -8.89
CA GLY A 366 -4.78 11.67 -9.55
C GLY A 366 -5.85 12.05 -10.57
N PHE A 367 -6.32 11.07 -11.38
CA PHE A 367 -7.41 11.27 -12.33
C PHE A 367 -8.71 11.71 -11.64
N ALA A 368 -9.08 11.05 -10.54
CA ALA A 368 -10.25 11.41 -9.75
C ALA A 368 -10.11 12.78 -9.08
N HIS A 369 -8.93 13.13 -8.58
CA HIS A 369 -8.67 14.45 -8.00
C HIS A 369 -8.86 15.59 -9.01
N THR A 370 -8.62 15.36 -10.32
CA THR A 370 -8.87 16.40 -11.32
C THR A 370 -10.33 16.78 -11.45
N PHE A 371 -11.25 15.83 -11.34
CA PHE A 371 -12.68 16.09 -11.33
C PHE A 371 -13.12 16.79 -10.04
N ALA A 372 -12.59 16.32 -8.90
CA ALA A 372 -12.87 16.93 -7.61
C ALA A 372 -12.44 18.41 -7.55
N ALA A 373 -11.27 18.74 -8.13
CA ALA A 373 -10.76 20.12 -8.19
C ALA A 373 -11.59 21.06 -9.07
N GLU A 374 -12.24 20.55 -10.10
CA GLU A 374 -13.17 21.32 -10.95
C GLU A 374 -14.60 21.36 -10.40
N GLY A 375 -14.87 20.70 -9.25
CA GLY A 375 -16.21 20.61 -8.67
C GLY A 375 -17.15 19.64 -9.41
N GLU A 376 -16.62 18.80 -10.29
CA GLU A 376 -17.36 17.75 -11.01
C GLU A 376 -17.52 16.50 -10.13
N HIS A 377 -18.23 16.66 -9.01
CA HIS A 377 -18.31 15.66 -7.94
C HIS A 377 -18.83 14.29 -8.39
N ASP A 378 -19.81 14.24 -9.31
CA ASP A 378 -20.37 12.98 -9.81
C ASP A 378 -19.34 12.17 -10.60
N GLN A 379 -18.52 12.85 -11.41
CA GLN A 379 -17.44 12.20 -12.18
C GLN A 379 -16.29 11.77 -11.25
N ALA A 380 -15.97 12.60 -10.24
CA ALA A 380 -15.01 12.25 -9.20
C ALA A 380 -15.46 10.98 -8.45
N ILE A 381 -16.74 10.90 -8.04
CA ILE A 381 -17.31 9.70 -7.39
C ILE A 381 -17.18 8.46 -8.28
N SER A 382 -17.46 8.57 -9.58
CA SER A 382 -17.32 7.45 -10.52
C SER A 382 -15.85 6.97 -10.60
N ALA A 383 -14.90 7.90 -10.69
CA ALA A 383 -13.47 7.59 -10.78
C ALA A 383 -12.94 6.99 -9.46
N TYR A 384 -13.30 7.56 -8.29
CA TYR A 384 -12.93 6.99 -6.99
C TYR A 384 -13.57 5.63 -6.73
N SER A 385 -14.81 5.40 -7.19
CA SER A 385 -15.46 4.08 -7.11
C SER A 385 -14.69 3.02 -7.90
N THR A 386 -14.14 3.41 -9.04
CA THR A 386 -13.27 2.51 -9.82
C THR A 386 -11.98 2.22 -9.06
N ALA A 387 -11.34 3.23 -8.47
CA ALA A 387 -10.16 3.05 -7.63
C ALA A 387 -10.47 2.16 -6.41
N ALA A 388 -11.60 2.37 -5.72
CA ALA A 388 -12.02 1.55 -4.57
C ALA A 388 -12.22 0.07 -4.92
N ARG A 389 -12.69 -0.21 -6.13
CA ARG A 389 -12.86 -1.60 -6.62
C ARG A 389 -11.53 -2.26 -6.99
N LEU A 390 -10.58 -1.50 -7.53
CA LEU A 390 -9.26 -2.01 -7.92
C LEU A 390 -8.35 -2.22 -6.71
N PHE A 391 -8.46 -1.36 -5.68
CA PHE A 391 -7.59 -1.34 -4.50
C PHE A 391 -8.43 -1.54 -3.22
N MET A 392 -9.03 -2.72 -3.08
CA MET A 392 -10.04 -3.02 -2.05
C MET A 392 -9.52 -2.92 -0.61
N GLY A 393 -8.24 -3.11 -0.39
CA GLY A 393 -7.63 -3.09 0.95
C GLY A 393 -7.27 -1.70 1.45
N THR A 394 -7.17 -0.70 0.57
CA THR A 394 -6.90 0.68 0.98
C THR A 394 -8.17 1.45 1.30
N HIS A 395 -8.14 2.22 2.38
CA HIS A 395 -9.27 3.02 2.83
C HIS A 395 -9.39 4.37 2.09
N LEU A 396 -8.28 4.89 1.51
CA LEU A 396 -8.23 6.23 0.92
C LEU A 396 -9.29 6.50 -0.16
N PRO A 397 -9.56 5.62 -1.15
CA PRO A 397 -10.62 5.86 -2.11
C PRO A 397 -12.00 6.00 -1.46
N GLN A 398 -12.27 5.27 -0.36
CA GLN A 398 -13.51 5.37 0.39
C GLN A 398 -13.60 6.71 1.15
N VAL A 399 -12.48 7.20 1.69
CA VAL A 399 -12.42 8.55 2.30
C VAL A 399 -12.76 9.61 1.26
N PHE A 400 -12.14 9.56 0.08
CA PHE A 400 -12.42 10.51 -0.99
C PHE A 400 -13.87 10.43 -1.50
N LEU A 401 -14.47 9.24 -1.56
CA LEU A 401 -15.90 9.08 -1.85
C LEU A 401 -16.75 9.76 -0.78
N GLY A 402 -16.41 9.62 0.49
CA GLY A 402 -17.06 10.31 1.59
C GLY A 402 -16.97 11.83 1.45
N MET A 403 -15.78 12.37 1.14
CA MET A 403 -15.57 13.80 0.94
C MET A 403 -16.39 14.36 -0.23
N GLN A 404 -16.46 13.64 -1.37
CA GLN A 404 -17.26 14.08 -2.52
C GLN A 404 -18.77 14.07 -2.21
N ASN A 405 -19.27 13.04 -1.53
CA ASN A 405 -20.67 13.00 -1.10
C ASN A 405 -20.99 14.09 -0.07
N HIS A 406 -20.05 14.42 0.83
CA HIS A 406 -20.17 15.56 1.73
C HIS A 406 -20.27 16.89 0.95
N ALA A 407 -19.43 17.10 -0.06
CA ALA A 407 -19.47 18.29 -0.91
C ALA A 407 -20.81 18.45 -1.65
N LEU A 408 -21.43 17.34 -2.05
CA LEU A 408 -22.79 17.30 -2.61
C LEU A 408 -23.92 17.41 -1.56
N ASN A 409 -23.57 17.61 -0.28
CA ASN A 409 -24.52 17.64 0.85
C ASN A 409 -25.27 16.30 1.08
N ASN A 410 -24.74 15.18 0.57
CA ASN A 410 -25.29 13.84 0.77
C ASN A 410 -24.73 13.23 2.06
N MET A 411 -25.11 13.77 3.22
CA MET A 411 -24.50 13.45 4.52
C MET A 411 -24.63 11.96 4.91
N THR A 412 -25.71 11.29 4.51
CA THR A 412 -25.93 9.86 4.81
C THR A 412 -24.97 8.97 4.03
N LEU A 413 -24.78 9.23 2.73
CA LEU A 413 -23.83 8.48 1.90
C LEU A 413 -22.39 8.79 2.30
N ALA A 414 -22.09 10.06 2.64
CA ALA A 414 -20.77 10.43 3.14
C ALA A 414 -20.42 9.63 4.42
N ASP A 415 -21.34 9.53 5.37
CA ASP A 415 -21.16 8.75 6.60
C ASP A 415 -20.99 7.25 6.32
N GLU A 416 -21.74 6.68 5.38
CA GLU A 416 -21.61 5.26 4.99
C GLU A 416 -20.23 4.94 4.39
N PHE A 417 -19.75 5.77 3.45
CA PHE A 417 -18.43 5.59 2.86
C PHE A 417 -17.30 5.76 3.89
N LEU A 418 -17.39 6.77 4.76
CA LEU A 418 -16.41 7.00 5.82
C LEU A 418 -16.43 5.87 6.87
N LYS A 419 -17.58 5.31 7.22
CA LYS A 419 -17.67 4.12 8.08
C LYS A 419 -17.07 2.89 7.42
N THR A 420 -17.24 2.72 6.12
CA THR A 420 -16.59 1.65 5.36
C THR A 420 -15.07 1.84 5.40
N ALA A 421 -14.57 3.06 5.18
CA ALA A 421 -13.15 3.38 5.32
C ALA A 421 -12.63 3.09 6.76
N TYR A 422 -13.41 3.43 7.79
CA TYR A 422 -13.07 3.16 9.19
C TYR A 422 -13.02 1.66 9.51
N GLY A 423 -13.83 0.85 8.82
CA GLY A 423 -13.76 -0.61 8.89
C GLY A 423 -12.45 -1.17 8.34
N LEU A 424 -11.85 -0.50 7.35
CA LEU A 424 -10.58 -0.88 6.74
C LEU A 424 -9.38 -0.38 7.54
N CYS A 425 -9.40 0.88 7.97
CA CYS A 425 -8.32 1.52 8.73
C CYS A 425 -8.89 2.40 9.83
N LYS A 426 -8.49 2.16 11.09
CA LYS A 426 -8.97 2.90 12.27
C LYS A 426 -7.98 3.95 12.77
N THR A 427 -6.78 3.95 12.22
CA THR A 427 -5.61 4.70 12.71
C THR A 427 -5.18 5.80 11.74
N ASP A 428 -6.02 6.17 10.77
CA ASP A 428 -5.75 7.30 9.89
C ASP A 428 -6.36 8.59 10.47
N PRO A 429 -5.54 9.58 10.85
CA PRO A 429 -6.05 10.84 11.36
C PRO A 429 -6.90 11.62 10.35
N LEU A 430 -6.59 11.53 9.04
CA LEU A 430 -7.38 12.18 8.00
C LEU A 430 -8.82 11.66 7.97
N LEU A 431 -9.00 10.34 8.00
CA LEU A 431 -10.32 9.72 8.03
C LEU A 431 -11.14 10.17 9.24
N LEU A 432 -10.50 10.20 10.43
CA LEU A 432 -11.17 10.65 11.66
C LEU A 432 -11.58 12.11 11.59
N ASN A 433 -10.74 12.98 11.00
CA ASN A 433 -11.08 14.37 10.76
C ASN A 433 -12.29 14.52 9.81
N GLU A 434 -12.31 13.79 8.69
CA GLU A 434 -13.42 13.85 7.73
C GLU A 434 -14.74 13.33 8.32
N MET A 435 -14.69 12.27 9.12
CA MET A 435 -15.85 11.79 9.90
C MET A 435 -16.35 12.88 10.87
N GLY A 436 -15.44 13.56 11.55
CA GLY A 436 -15.74 14.66 12.44
C GLY A 436 -16.43 15.81 11.71
N ILE A 437 -15.98 16.17 10.51
CA ILE A 437 -16.59 17.22 9.67
C ILE A 437 -18.03 16.84 9.30
N VAL A 438 -18.27 15.60 8.87
CA VAL A 438 -19.62 15.12 8.54
C VAL A 438 -20.54 15.19 9.77
N TYR A 439 -20.08 14.74 10.95
CA TYR A 439 -20.88 14.81 12.18
C TYR A 439 -21.14 16.26 12.63
N TYR A 440 -20.19 17.16 12.43
CA TYR A 440 -20.37 18.57 12.68
C TYR A 440 -21.50 19.18 11.82
N HIS A 441 -21.57 18.80 10.54
CA HIS A 441 -22.61 19.25 9.62
C HIS A 441 -23.97 18.55 9.84
N GLN A 442 -23.97 17.37 10.48
CA GLN A 442 -25.18 16.69 10.96
C GLN A 442 -25.73 17.24 12.28
N ASP A 443 -25.21 18.37 12.77
CA ASP A 443 -25.57 18.99 14.06
C ASP A 443 -25.29 18.10 15.29
N ARG A 444 -24.17 17.36 15.25
CA ARG A 444 -23.67 16.50 16.33
C ARG A 444 -22.29 16.97 16.82
N PRO A 445 -22.20 18.18 17.42
CA PRO A 445 -20.90 18.79 17.71
C PRO A 445 -20.10 18.07 18.79
N GLN A 446 -20.74 17.38 19.75
CA GLN A 446 -20.06 16.58 20.77
C GLN A 446 -19.37 15.36 20.15
N ASP A 447 -20.05 14.63 19.27
CA ASP A 447 -19.49 13.47 18.58
C ASP A 447 -18.38 13.90 17.62
N ALA A 448 -18.56 15.03 16.92
CA ALA A 448 -17.53 15.63 16.07
C ALA A 448 -16.28 15.98 16.89
N ALA A 449 -16.43 16.61 18.05
CA ALA A 449 -15.30 16.96 18.91
C ALA A 449 -14.53 15.71 19.40
N THR A 450 -15.22 14.61 19.70
CA THR A 450 -14.55 13.35 20.10
C THR A 450 -13.73 12.75 18.95
N LEU A 451 -14.21 12.84 17.72
CA LEU A 451 -13.48 12.36 16.55
C LEU A 451 -12.27 13.25 16.21
N PHE A 452 -12.39 14.57 16.29
CA PHE A 452 -11.27 15.48 16.09
C PHE A 452 -10.20 15.31 17.16
N LEU A 453 -10.58 15.13 18.44
CA LEU A 453 -9.62 14.80 19.50
C LEU A 453 -8.87 13.50 19.18
N LYS A 454 -9.60 12.46 18.83
CA LYS A 454 -8.99 11.19 18.47
C LYS A 454 -8.07 11.31 17.24
N ALA A 455 -8.43 12.15 16.26
CA ALA A 455 -7.58 12.39 15.10
C ALA A 455 -6.25 13.05 15.51
N LEU A 456 -6.29 14.02 16.44
CA LEU A 456 -5.08 14.67 16.96
C LEU A 456 -4.25 13.74 17.83
N GLU A 457 -4.88 12.93 18.69
CA GLU A 457 -4.21 11.91 19.52
C GLU A 457 -3.46 10.90 18.63
N VAL A 458 -4.11 10.37 17.60
CA VAL A 458 -3.47 9.43 16.66
C VAL A 458 -2.34 10.13 15.88
N ALA A 459 -2.52 11.39 15.48
CA ALA A 459 -1.46 12.15 14.80
C ALA A 459 -0.22 12.35 15.70
N GLU A 460 -0.42 12.56 17.00
CA GLU A 460 0.67 12.62 17.99
C GLU A 460 1.31 11.24 18.21
N GLU A 461 0.52 10.17 18.30
CA GLU A 461 1.03 8.80 18.47
C GLU A 461 1.94 8.35 17.32
N ILE A 462 1.62 8.77 16.07
CA ILE A 462 2.43 8.44 14.89
C ILE A 462 3.59 9.41 14.65
N ASP A 463 3.84 10.39 15.55
CA ASP A 463 4.87 11.44 15.40
C ASP A 463 4.69 12.27 14.10
N ALA A 464 3.44 12.60 13.77
CA ALA A 464 3.13 13.39 12.59
C ALA A 464 3.56 14.87 12.76
N GLU A 465 3.88 15.53 11.63
CA GLU A 465 4.21 16.96 11.63
C GLU A 465 3.04 17.81 12.20
N PRO A 466 3.21 18.51 13.32
CA PRO A 466 2.10 19.22 13.98
C PRO A 466 1.42 20.27 13.09
N GLN A 467 2.18 20.90 12.19
CA GLN A 467 1.66 21.92 11.29
C GLN A 467 0.66 21.37 10.26
N ALA A 468 0.76 20.08 9.90
CA ALA A 468 -0.18 19.44 9.00
C ALA A 468 -1.60 19.32 9.60
N TRP A 469 -1.71 19.31 10.94
CA TRP A 469 -2.96 19.08 11.67
C TRP A 469 -3.60 20.31 12.27
N LEU A 470 -3.13 21.52 11.92
CA LEU A 470 -3.72 22.78 12.37
C LEU A 470 -5.19 22.93 11.94
N SER A 471 -5.55 22.44 10.76
CA SER A 471 -6.94 22.45 10.28
C SER A 471 -7.85 21.57 11.14
N ALA A 472 -7.39 20.38 11.54
CA ALA A 472 -8.14 19.49 12.43
C ALA A 472 -8.33 20.12 13.82
N ARG A 473 -7.30 20.79 14.34
CA ARG A 473 -7.37 21.54 15.60
C ARG A 473 -8.34 22.72 15.50
N THR A 474 -8.38 23.40 14.37
CA THR A 474 -9.37 24.45 14.06
C THR A 474 -10.79 23.88 14.03
N ASN A 475 -10.99 22.73 13.39
CA ASN A 475 -12.27 22.02 13.35
C ASN A 475 -12.75 21.62 14.76
N LEU A 476 -11.82 21.16 15.61
CA LEU A 476 -12.10 20.86 17.03
C LEU A 476 -12.58 22.12 17.78
N ALA A 477 -11.91 23.24 17.59
CA ALA A 477 -12.30 24.52 18.22
C ALA A 477 -13.71 24.95 17.79
N HIS A 478 -14.04 24.83 16.50
CA HIS A 478 -15.40 25.10 16.02
C HIS A 478 -16.44 24.13 16.58
N ALA A 479 -16.10 22.85 16.74
CA ALA A 479 -16.98 21.85 17.37
C ALA A 479 -17.23 22.20 18.85
N TYR A 480 -16.21 22.58 19.60
CA TYR A 480 -16.35 23.05 20.98
C TYR A 480 -17.21 24.31 21.09
N ARG A 481 -17.03 25.28 20.20
CA ARG A 481 -17.87 26.48 20.15
C ARG A 481 -19.34 26.10 19.98
N ARG A 482 -19.67 25.24 19.00
CA ARG A 482 -21.04 24.77 18.76
C ARG A 482 -21.62 23.98 19.93
N ALA A 483 -20.76 23.26 20.65
CA ALA A 483 -21.09 22.54 21.87
C ALA A 483 -21.18 23.46 23.11
N LYS A 484 -21.02 24.82 22.93
CA LYS A 484 -20.98 25.83 23.97
C LYS A 484 -19.86 25.65 25.02
N ARG A 485 -18.78 24.93 24.65
CA ARG A 485 -17.56 24.77 25.44
C ARG A 485 -16.56 25.86 25.05
N TYR A 486 -16.91 27.11 25.37
CA TYR A 486 -16.20 28.30 24.85
C TYR A 486 -14.73 28.37 25.28
N ASN A 487 -14.41 28.04 26.54
CA ASN A 487 -13.04 28.07 27.03
C ASN A 487 -12.16 27.07 26.28
N ASP A 488 -12.62 25.84 26.12
CA ASP A 488 -11.89 24.81 25.39
C ASP A 488 -11.70 25.20 23.92
N ALA A 489 -12.68 25.87 23.31
CA ALA A 489 -12.58 26.40 21.95
C ALA A 489 -11.50 27.48 21.83
N LEU A 490 -11.45 28.42 22.78
CA LEU A 490 -10.44 29.51 22.82
C LEU A 490 -9.03 28.91 22.99
N ASP A 491 -8.87 27.95 23.88
CA ASP A 491 -7.59 27.27 24.10
C ASP A 491 -7.06 26.60 22.81
N GLN A 492 -7.94 25.94 22.05
CA GLN A 492 -7.55 25.34 20.78
C GLN A 492 -7.21 26.39 19.72
N PHE A 493 -7.95 27.48 19.62
CA PHE A 493 -7.61 28.55 18.69
C PHE A 493 -6.30 29.25 19.07
N ASP A 494 -6.02 29.43 20.34
CA ASP A 494 -4.75 30.01 20.81
C ASP A 494 -3.56 29.10 20.46
N GLU A 495 -3.75 27.79 20.56
CA GLU A 495 -2.75 26.81 20.14
C GLU A 495 -2.51 26.85 18.62
N VAL A 496 -3.57 26.99 17.80
CA VAL A 496 -3.44 27.16 16.34
C VAL A 496 -2.66 28.43 16.01
N LEU A 497 -2.95 29.56 16.67
CA LEU A 497 -2.23 30.81 16.45
C LEU A 497 -0.76 30.74 16.90
N ARG A 498 -0.47 29.95 17.95
CA ARG A 498 0.90 29.73 18.44
C ARG A 498 1.74 28.95 17.45
N GLN A 499 1.18 27.93 16.82
CA GLN A 499 1.89 27.02 15.91
C GLN A 499 1.88 27.51 14.46
N GLY A 500 0.74 28.02 13.97
CA GLY A 500 0.51 28.42 12.58
C GLY A 500 0.72 29.92 12.31
N GLY A 501 0.86 30.72 13.36
CA GLY A 501 0.99 32.18 13.24
C GLY A 501 -0.35 32.91 13.17
N LYS A 502 -0.32 34.20 12.81
CA LYS A 502 -1.50 35.07 12.81
C LYS A 502 -2.41 34.74 11.61
N ASP A 503 -3.64 34.37 11.91
CA ASP A 503 -4.69 34.07 10.91
C ASP A 503 -5.96 34.91 11.20
N ALA A 504 -6.42 35.67 10.22
CA ALA A 504 -7.61 36.52 10.33
C ALA A 504 -8.88 35.71 10.62
N ALA A 505 -9.04 34.53 10.02
CA ALA A 505 -10.21 33.67 10.22
C ALA A 505 -10.29 33.16 11.66
N ILE A 506 -9.15 32.82 12.28
CA ILE A 506 -9.10 32.41 13.68
C ILE A 506 -9.46 33.55 14.63
N PHE A 507 -8.96 34.78 14.38
CA PHE A 507 -9.34 35.93 15.16
C PHE A 507 -10.83 36.25 15.03
N ALA A 508 -11.40 36.15 13.82
CA ALA A 508 -12.85 36.33 13.61
C ALA A 508 -13.66 35.27 14.37
N ALA A 509 -13.22 34.00 14.37
CA ALA A 509 -13.86 32.94 15.11
C ALA A 509 -13.80 33.16 16.65
N LYS A 510 -12.66 33.64 17.18
CA LYS A 510 -12.54 34.02 18.60
C LYS A 510 -13.47 35.21 18.94
N GLY A 511 -13.54 36.20 18.07
CA GLY A 511 -14.49 37.34 18.23
C GLY A 511 -15.93 36.85 18.33
N LEU A 512 -16.33 35.91 17.48
CA LEU A 512 -17.66 35.30 17.53
C LEU A 512 -17.92 34.58 18.85
N ILE A 513 -16.93 33.86 19.41
CA ILE A 513 -17.06 33.21 20.71
C ILE A 513 -17.32 34.20 21.82
N TYR A 514 -16.57 35.33 21.87
CA TYR A 514 -16.76 36.36 22.88
C TYR A 514 -18.13 37.03 22.77
N MET A 515 -18.66 37.18 21.54
CA MET A 515 -20.02 37.67 21.31
C MET A 515 -21.07 36.65 21.80
N GLU A 516 -20.89 35.37 21.54
CA GLU A 516 -21.80 34.31 22.00
C GLU A 516 -21.80 34.13 23.53
N GLN A 517 -20.73 34.49 24.23
CA GLN A 517 -20.69 34.54 25.70
C GLN A 517 -21.55 35.66 26.28
N GLY A 518 -21.74 36.73 25.54
CA GLY A 518 -22.65 37.84 25.89
C GLY A 518 -22.14 38.83 26.93
N ASP A 519 -20.99 38.57 27.55
CA ASP A 519 -20.42 39.43 28.61
C ASP A 519 -19.04 40.05 28.25
N LYS A 520 -18.49 39.77 27.07
CA LYS A 520 -17.13 40.15 26.65
C LYS A 520 -17.11 40.92 25.33
N TRP A 521 -18.02 41.84 25.15
CA TRP A 521 -18.16 42.61 23.91
C TRP A 521 -16.93 43.45 23.57
N ASP A 522 -16.31 44.09 24.57
CA ASP A 522 -15.08 44.88 24.37
C ASP A 522 -13.93 44.02 23.87
N THR A 523 -13.78 42.80 24.45
CA THR A 523 -12.77 41.86 24.00
C THR A 523 -13.05 41.35 22.59
N ALA A 524 -14.34 41.13 22.24
CA ALA A 524 -14.75 40.77 20.89
C ALA A 524 -14.35 41.86 19.88
N VAL A 525 -14.61 43.14 20.18
CA VAL A 525 -14.23 44.28 19.35
C VAL A 525 -12.72 44.33 19.13
N GLU A 526 -11.90 44.17 20.19
CA GLU A 526 -10.44 44.16 20.08
C GLU A 526 -9.93 43.03 19.16
N VAL A 527 -10.45 41.81 19.34
CA VAL A 527 -10.02 40.64 18.57
C VAL A 527 -10.48 40.74 17.10
N LEU A 528 -11.67 41.29 16.84
CA LEU A 528 -12.16 41.51 15.47
C LEU A 528 -11.36 42.62 14.75
N HIS A 529 -10.88 43.64 15.47
CA HIS A 529 -9.93 44.59 14.91
C HIS A 529 -8.60 43.95 14.55
N GLN A 530 -8.12 42.95 15.34
CA GLN A 530 -6.93 42.19 14.98
C GLN A 530 -7.15 41.37 13.70
N ALA A 531 -8.33 40.76 13.51
CA ALA A 531 -8.69 40.08 12.28
C ALA A 531 -8.62 41.03 11.07
N LEU A 532 -9.25 42.19 11.15
CA LEU A 532 -9.26 43.19 10.09
C LEU A 532 -7.90 43.87 9.87
N ALA A 533 -7.02 43.90 10.87
CA ALA A 533 -5.65 44.37 10.69
C ALA A 533 -4.83 43.43 9.80
N ILE A 534 -5.14 42.13 9.79
CA ILE A 534 -4.50 41.11 8.92
C ILE A 534 -5.18 41.10 7.55
N HIS A 535 -6.53 41.10 7.50
CA HIS A 535 -7.32 41.05 6.28
C HIS A 535 -8.40 42.15 6.27
N PRO A 536 -8.07 43.37 5.78
CA PRO A 536 -8.94 44.53 5.90
C PRO A 536 -10.28 44.42 5.17
N GLN A 537 -10.41 43.53 4.21
CA GLN A 537 -11.63 43.36 3.41
C GLN A 537 -12.38 42.06 3.76
N ASP A 538 -12.18 41.48 4.93
CA ASP A 538 -12.92 40.29 5.37
C ASP A 538 -14.38 40.68 5.67
N PRO A 539 -15.37 40.22 4.88
CA PRO A 539 -16.77 40.57 5.07
C PRO A 539 -17.33 40.03 6.39
N ILE A 540 -16.88 38.82 6.82
CA ILE A 540 -17.37 38.18 8.04
C ILE A 540 -16.88 38.95 9.27
N ALA A 541 -15.58 39.26 9.34
CA ALA A 541 -15.02 40.01 10.45
C ALA A 541 -15.62 41.42 10.51
N THR A 542 -15.91 42.06 9.36
CA THR A 542 -16.55 43.40 9.29
C THR A 542 -17.98 43.34 9.83
N GLU A 543 -18.78 42.37 9.42
CA GLU A 543 -20.17 42.21 9.89
C GLU A 543 -20.24 41.94 11.39
N LEU A 544 -19.36 41.01 11.87
CA LEU A 544 -19.27 40.71 13.29
C LEU A 544 -18.85 41.92 14.12
N LEU A 545 -17.88 42.71 13.62
CA LEU A 545 -17.44 43.92 14.30
C LEU A 545 -18.56 44.97 14.40
N ASN A 546 -19.30 45.22 13.32
CA ASN A 546 -20.43 46.14 13.32
C ASN A 546 -21.48 45.73 14.36
N LYS A 547 -21.83 44.43 14.40
CA LYS A 547 -22.77 43.91 15.38
C LYS A 547 -22.23 44.01 16.81
N ALA A 548 -20.94 43.73 17.04
CA ALA A 548 -20.34 43.91 18.36
C ALA A 548 -20.35 45.36 18.84
N LEU A 549 -20.11 46.31 17.95
CA LEU A 549 -20.15 47.75 18.26
C LEU A 549 -21.58 48.25 18.58
N GLU A 550 -22.60 47.76 17.85
CA GLU A 550 -24.01 48.04 18.11
C GLU A 550 -24.43 47.57 19.51
N GLU A 551 -24.09 46.33 19.87
CA GLU A 551 -24.41 45.77 21.20
C GLU A 551 -23.62 46.47 22.33
N THR A 552 -22.34 46.80 22.11
CA THR A 552 -21.55 47.59 23.07
C THR A 552 -22.17 48.97 23.30
N ALA A 553 -22.61 49.65 22.22
CA ALA A 553 -23.28 50.92 22.32
C ALA A 553 -24.63 50.85 23.07
N ALA A 554 -25.39 49.74 22.87
CA ALA A 554 -26.67 49.52 23.57
C ALA A 554 -26.50 49.24 25.08
N ILE A 555 -25.37 48.69 25.51
CA ILE A 555 -25.06 48.43 26.93
C ILE A 555 -24.63 49.73 27.64
N LEU A 556 -24.06 50.69 26.92
CA LEU A 556 -23.59 51.95 27.47
C LEU A 556 -24.70 53.03 27.59
N VAL A 557 -25.88 52.82 27.01
CA VAL A 557 -27.07 53.62 27.12
C VAL A 557 -28.00 53.07 28.18
#